data_337c5476b4cb06145d3776f190ae4bf9
#
_entry.id   337c5476b4cb06145d3776f190ae4bf9
#
_cell.length_a   1.000
_cell.length_b   1.000
_cell.length_c   1.000
_cell.angle_alpha   90.00
_cell.angle_beta   90.00
_cell.angle_gamma   90.00
#
_symmetry.space_group_name_H-M   'P 1'
#
loop_
_entity.id
_entity.type
_entity.pdbx_description
1 polymer ?
#
loop_
_entity_poly.entity_id
_entity_poly.type
_entity_poly.pdbx_seq_one_letter_code
_entity_poly.pdbx_strand_id
1 'polypeptide(L)'
;GLPASTILDNLGCEPAGGRTWCDVQEFGGGMRGYVAAEYLKPAVSPDGSVARGPDVSAERAGKGKFDATGTLSCAEGAGQPLRECDFGVARAGGGYSTVVVQKPYGGSRAIYFRMGKAIGADTSEADGYRDFSVTRENSLNRIQVGPERYEIPDAVVLGG
;
A
#
# COMPACT_ATOMS: atom_id res chain seq x y z
N GLY A 1 7.48 12.60 23.22
CA GLY A 1 6.92 11.29 22.95
C GLY A 1 5.95 11.32 21.77
N LEU A 2 5.64 10.17 21.19
CA LEU A 2 4.67 10.08 20.11
C LEU A 2 3.25 10.35 20.62
N PRO A 3 2.42 11.06 19.85
CA PRO A 3 1.01 11.24 20.18
C PRO A 3 0.28 9.90 20.30
N ALA A 4 -0.75 9.84 21.14
CA ALA A 4 -1.63 8.68 21.20
C ALA A 4 -2.26 8.42 19.82
N SER A 5 -2.49 7.17 19.49
CA SER A 5 -3.05 6.72 18.21
C SER A 5 -2.13 6.92 16.99
N THR A 6 -0.85 7.21 17.20
CA THR A 6 0.12 7.17 16.09
C THR A 6 0.22 5.75 15.54
N ILE A 7 0.11 5.61 14.23
CA ILE A 7 0.29 4.31 13.54
C ILE A 7 1.78 4.00 13.44
N LEU A 8 2.17 2.82 13.87
CA LEU A 8 3.55 2.37 13.92
C LEU A 8 3.70 1.02 13.21
N ASP A 9 4.81 0.85 12.52
CA ASP A 9 5.30 -0.45 12.11
C ASP A 9 6.01 -1.12 13.30
N ASN A 10 5.62 -2.35 13.63
CA ASN A 10 6.27 -3.15 14.65
C ASN A 10 7.37 -4.00 13.99
N LEU A 11 8.62 -3.71 14.33
CA LEU A 11 9.80 -4.36 13.77
C LEU A 11 10.26 -5.57 14.58
N GLY A 12 9.63 -5.83 15.70
CA GLY A 12 9.91 -6.95 16.60
C GLY A 12 9.86 -6.54 18.06
N CYS A 13 9.57 -7.50 18.92
CA CYS A 13 9.48 -7.28 20.37
C CYS A 13 10.37 -8.26 21.13
N GLU A 14 11.02 -7.78 22.18
CA GLU A 14 11.90 -8.57 23.04
C GLU A 14 11.64 -8.28 24.52
N PRO A 15 11.72 -9.28 25.40
CA PRO A 15 11.64 -9.05 26.83
C PRO A 15 12.93 -8.43 27.36
N ALA A 16 12.80 -7.38 28.16
CA ALA A 16 13.92 -6.73 28.85
C ALA A 16 13.45 -6.09 30.16
N GLY A 17 14.14 -6.37 31.27
CA GLY A 17 13.86 -5.75 32.57
C GLY A 17 12.44 -5.98 33.11
N GLY A 18 11.87 -7.16 32.87
CA GLY A 18 10.50 -7.51 33.32
C GLY A 18 9.37 -6.93 32.44
N ARG A 19 9.71 -6.28 31.36
CA ARG A 19 8.77 -5.76 30.36
C ARG A 19 9.12 -6.27 28.96
N THR A 20 8.13 -6.29 28.07
CA THR A 20 8.36 -6.52 26.65
C THR A 20 8.47 -5.16 25.94
N TRP A 21 9.56 -4.95 25.22
CA TRP A 21 9.81 -3.76 24.46
C TRP A 21 9.77 -4.07 22.97
N CYS A 22 9.09 -3.23 22.20
CA CYS A 22 8.97 -3.37 20.76
C CYS A 22 9.75 -2.27 20.07
N ASP A 23 10.58 -2.65 19.11
CA ASP A 23 11.21 -1.74 18.16
C ASP A 23 10.14 -1.32 17.16
N VAL A 24 9.90 -0.03 17.05
CA VAL A 24 8.82 0.51 16.23
C VAL A 24 9.31 1.69 15.39
N GLN A 25 8.67 1.88 14.26
CA GLN A 25 8.88 3.03 13.39
C GLN A 25 7.54 3.65 13.01
N GLU A 26 7.47 4.97 12.89
CA GLU A 26 6.27 5.62 12.37
C GLU A 26 5.90 5.07 11.00
N PHE A 27 4.61 4.79 10.80
CA PHE A 27 4.08 4.29 9.55
C PHE A 27 4.38 5.25 8.38
N GLY A 28 4.95 4.70 7.31
CA GLY A 28 5.38 5.50 6.16
C GLY A 28 6.80 6.05 6.26
N GLY A 29 7.54 5.68 7.31
CA GLY A 29 8.90 6.17 7.58
C GLY A 29 8.90 7.46 8.39
N GLY A 30 9.66 7.48 9.44
CA GLY A 30 9.75 8.60 10.38
C GLY A 30 10.61 8.19 11.56
N MET A 31 10.28 8.68 12.75
CA MET A 31 11.04 8.35 13.94
C MET A 31 10.96 6.85 14.26
N ARG A 32 12.09 6.27 14.62
CA ARG A 32 12.22 4.90 15.11
C ARG A 32 12.61 4.93 16.58
N GLY A 33 12.10 3.99 17.35
CA GLY A 33 12.41 3.89 18.77
C GLY A 33 11.77 2.66 19.41
N TYR A 34 11.79 2.63 20.73
CA TYR A 34 11.25 1.52 21.49
C TYR A 34 10.03 1.94 22.31
N VAL A 35 9.00 1.12 22.27
CA VAL A 35 7.76 1.31 23.05
C VAL A 35 7.46 0.02 23.82
N ALA A 36 7.04 0.15 25.08
CA ALA A 36 6.60 -1.02 25.82
C ALA A 36 5.32 -1.59 25.19
N ALA A 37 5.28 -2.91 24.99
CA ALA A 37 4.22 -3.61 24.28
C ALA A 37 2.82 -3.34 24.84
N GLU A 38 2.73 -3.07 26.14
CA GLU A 38 1.47 -2.74 26.84
C GLU A 38 0.81 -1.44 26.33
N TYR A 39 1.55 -0.56 25.66
CA TYR A 39 1.03 0.67 25.05
C TYR A 39 0.70 0.50 23.55
N LEU A 40 0.91 -0.69 23.01
CA LEU A 40 0.62 -0.99 21.62
C LEU A 40 -0.67 -1.82 21.51
N LYS A 41 -1.43 -1.54 20.48
CA LYS A 41 -2.56 -2.37 20.06
C LYS A 41 -2.55 -2.53 18.56
N PRO A 42 -3.12 -3.61 18.02
CA PRO A 42 -3.21 -3.79 16.58
C PRO A 42 -3.92 -2.60 15.92
N ALA A 43 -3.33 -2.08 14.84
CA ALA A 43 -3.95 -1.03 14.05
C ALA A 43 -5.14 -1.58 13.27
N VAL A 44 -6.15 -0.73 13.06
CA VAL A 44 -7.37 -1.07 12.33
C VAL A 44 -7.37 -0.33 11.00
N SER A 45 -7.55 -1.09 9.93
CA SER A 45 -7.70 -0.56 8.58
C SER A 45 -9.05 0.17 8.41
N PRO A 46 -9.20 1.07 7.41
CA PRO A 46 -10.47 1.74 7.14
C PRO A 46 -11.67 0.82 6.91
N ASP A 47 -11.45 -0.42 6.48
CA ASP A 47 -12.51 -1.44 6.32
C ASP A 47 -12.86 -2.17 7.63
N GLY A 48 -12.25 -1.80 8.75
CA GLY A 48 -12.44 -2.42 10.05
C GLY A 48 -11.59 -3.67 10.29
N SER A 49 -10.85 -4.16 9.32
CA SER A 49 -9.95 -5.29 9.49
C SER A 49 -8.69 -4.90 10.28
N VAL A 50 -8.13 -5.86 11.01
CA VAL A 50 -6.93 -5.67 11.82
C VAL A 50 -5.73 -6.17 11.03
N ALA A 51 -4.69 -5.33 10.91
CA ALA A 51 -3.44 -5.70 10.28
C ALA A 51 -2.70 -6.72 11.16
N ARG A 52 -2.56 -7.95 10.66
CA ARG A 52 -1.86 -9.05 11.34
C ARG A 52 -1.01 -9.83 10.35
N GLY A 53 0.18 -10.24 10.79
CA GLY A 53 1.10 -11.03 10.00
C GLY A 53 1.76 -10.25 8.86
N PRO A 54 2.55 -10.96 8.04
CA PRO A 54 3.25 -10.34 6.91
C PRO A 54 2.29 -9.98 5.78
N ASP A 55 2.65 -8.93 5.03
CA ASP A 55 1.97 -8.60 3.77
C ASP A 55 2.44 -9.57 2.67
N VAL A 56 1.56 -10.45 2.25
CA VAL A 56 1.80 -11.42 1.15
C VAL A 56 1.15 -10.98 -0.17
N SER A 57 0.55 -9.79 -0.21
CA SER A 57 -0.18 -9.33 -1.39
C SER A 57 0.70 -9.17 -2.62
N ALA A 58 1.92 -8.65 -2.46
CA ALA A 58 2.86 -8.46 -3.56
C ALA A 58 3.30 -9.79 -4.18
N GLU A 59 3.59 -10.81 -3.35
CA GLU A 59 3.93 -12.14 -3.82
C GLU A 59 2.77 -12.79 -4.59
N ARG A 60 1.56 -12.70 -4.06
CA ARG A 60 0.37 -13.25 -4.72
C ARG A 60 0.09 -12.55 -6.05
N ALA A 61 0.19 -11.22 -6.06
CA ALA A 61 0.02 -10.41 -7.28
C ALA A 61 1.07 -10.77 -8.35
N GLY A 62 2.32 -10.93 -7.95
CA GLY A 62 3.41 -11.35 -8.84
C GLY A 62 3.18 -12.73 -9.47
N LYS A 63 2.43 -13.61 -8.79
CA LYS A 63 2.01 -14.93 -9.30
C LYS A 63 0.68 -14.90 -10.04
N GLY A 64 0.09 -13.73 -10.24
CA GLY A 64 -1.23 -13.59 -10.88
C GLY A 64 -2.40 -14.11 -10.02
N LYS A 65 -2.19 -14.31 -8.72
CA LYS A 65 -3.22 -14.78 -7.78
C LYS A 65 -4.03 -13.61 -7.24
N PHE A 66 -4.92 -13.11 -8.06
CA PHE A 66 -5.77 -11.96 -7.74
C PHE A 66 -7.06 -12.38 -7.03
N ASP A 67 -7.52 -11.53 -6.11
CA ASP A 67 -8.82 -11.66 -5.46
C ASP A 67 -9.94 -11.02 -6.29
N ALA A 68 -9.59 -10.01 -7.09
CA ALA A 68 -10.51 -9.37 -8.02
C ALA A 68 -9.75 -8.82 -9.23
N THR A 69 -10.47 -8.70 -10.34
CA THR A 69 -9.99 -8.09 -11.59
C THR A 69 -11.06 -7.14 -12.13
N GLY A 70 -10.65 -6.19 -12.95
CA GLY A 70 -11.58 -5.23 -13.57
C GLY A 70 -10.82 -4.19 -14.38
N THR A 71 -11.42 -3.03 -14.53
CA THR A 71 -10.81 -1.88 -15.22
C THR A 71 -10.75 -0.67 -14.28
N LEU A 72 -9.74 0.16 -14.49
CA LEU A 72 -9.57 1.45 -13.83
C LEU A 72 -9.00 2.47 -14.83
N SER A 73 -9.00 3.75 -14.46
CA SER A 73 -8.46 4.79 -15.33
C SER A 73 -6.95 4.90 -15.17
N CYS A 74 -6.24 4.85 -16.28
CA CYS A 74 -4.80 5.08 -16.31
C CYS A 74 -4.33 5.84 -17.56
N ALA A 75 -3.14 6.46 -17.48
CA ALA A 75 -2.41 7.00 -18.60
C ALA A 75 -0.92 6.72 -18.43
N GLU A 76 -0.26 6.30 -19.50
CA GLU A 76 1.15 5.89 -19.46
C GLU A 76 2.12 7.06 -19.62
N GLY A 77 1.71 8.13 -20.29
CA GLY A 77 2.55 9.27 -20.58
C GLY A 77 1.98 10.60 -20.11
N ALA A 78 2.88 11.58 -19.90
CA ALA A 78 2.50 12.93 -19.53
C ALA A 78 1.60 13.55 -20.59
N GLY A 79 0.49 14.17 -20.17
CA GLY A 79 -0.46 14.82 -21.07
C GLY A 79 -1.35 13.88 -21.89
N GLN A 80 -1.15 12.57 -21.78
CA GLN A 80 -2.06 11.61 -22.41
C GLN A 80 -3.41 11.56 -21.67
N PRO A 81 -4.53 11.36 -22.39
CA PRO A 81 -5.82 11.19 -21.74
C PRO A 81 -5.88 9.88 -20.95
N LEU A 82 -6.60 9.89 -19.86
CA LEU A 82 -6.93 8.67 -19.13
C LEU A 82 -7.78 7.75 -20.00
N ARG A 83 -7.51 6.45 -19.91
CA ARG A 83 -8.27 5.41 -20.61
C ARG A 83 -8.50 4.22 -19.67
N GLU A 84 -9.33 3.29 -20.06
CA GLU A 84 -9.53 2.06 -19.31
C GLU A 84 -8.31 1.16 -19.42
N CYS A 85 -7.84 0.70 -18.27
CA CYS A 85 -6.71 -0.21 -18.12
C CYS A 85 -7.14 -1.38 -17.25
N ASP A 86 -6.81 -2.58 -17.67
CA ASP A 86 -7.11 -3.79 -16.89
C ASP A 86 -6.28 -3.82 -15.62
N PHE A 87 -6.86 -4.28 -14.53
CA PHE A 87 -6.14 -4.50 -13.28
C PHE A 87 -6.47 -5.85 -12.66
N GLY A 88 -5.56 -6.32 -11.81
CA GLY A 88 -5.79 -7.36 -10.82
C GLY A 88 -5.36 -6.86 -9.45
N VAL A 89 -6.07 -7.23 -8.41
CA VAL A 89 -5.71 -6.89 -7.03
C VAL A 89 -5.62 -8.15 -6.18
N ALA A 90 -4.52 -8.25 -5.43
CA ALA A 90 -4.34 -9.23 -4.36
C ALA A 90 -4.40 -8.51 -3.02
N ARG A 91 -5.21 -9.03 -2.08
CA ARG A 91 -5.43 -8.47 -0.75
C ARG A 91 -4.96 -9.44 0.32
N ALA A 92 -4.26 -8.94 1.33
CA ALA A 92 -3.74 -9.75 2.43
C ALA A 92 -4.44 -9.48 3.77
N GLY A 93 -5.54 -8.71 3.76
CA GLY A 93 -6.22 -8.25 4.96
C GLY A 93 -5.51 -7.06 5.61
N GLY A 94 -6.16 -6.40 6.58
CA GLY A 94 -5.58 -5.24 7.28
C GLY A 94 -5.27 -4.04 6.39
N GLY A 95 -5.91 -3.95 5.21
CA GLY A 95 -5.65 -2.90 4.23
C GLY A 95 -4.36 -3.08 3.43
N TYR A 96 -3.71 -4.23 3.53
CA TYR A 96 -2.59 -4.60 2.65
C TYR A 96 -3.11 -5.08 1.31
N SER A 97 -2.70 -4.44 0.24
CA SER A 97 -3.02 -4.90 -1.11
C SER A 97 -1.97 -4.47 -2.12
N THR A 98 -1.92 -5.23 -3.21
CA THR A 98 -1.11 -4.89 -4.38
C THR A 98 -2.03 -4.88 -5.60
N VAL A 99 -2.09 -3.75 -6.27
CA VAL A 99 -2.83 -3.57 -7.51
C VAL A 99 -1.86 -3.59 -8.68
N VAL A 100 -2.05 -4.52 -9.60
CA VAL A 100 -1.25 -4.61 -10.83
C VAL A 100 -2.10 -4.09 -11.99
N VAL A 101 -1.66 -3.02 -12.60
CA VAL A 101 -2.34 -2.38 -13.73
C VAL A 101 -1.60 -2.71 -15.02
N GLN A 102 -2.33 -3.19 -16.03
CA GLN A 102 -1.78 -3.40 -17.37
C GLN A 102 -1.72 -2.07 -18.11
N LYS A 103 -0.52 -1.69 -18.53
CA LYS A 103 -0.33 -0.42 -19.24
C LYS A 103 -0.82 -0.52 -20.68
N PRO A 104 -1.37 0.58 -21.27
CA PRO A 104 -1.95 0.54 -22.60
C PRO A 104 -0.99 0.11 -23.73
N TYR A 105 0.28 0.41 -23.58
CA TYR A 105 1.31 0.13 -24.59
C TYR A 105 2.24 -1.03 -24.20
N GLY A 106 1.80 -1.85 -23.26
CA GLY A 106 2.51 -3.04 -22.81
C GLY A 106 3.22 -2.87 -21.47
N GLY A 107 3.48 -4.00 -20.82
CA GLY A 107 3.98 -4.04 -19.47
C GLY A 107 2.91 -3.76 -18.41
N SER A 108 3.31 -3.83 -17.17
CA SER A 108 2.43 -3.61 -16.03
C SER A 108 3.10 -2.73 -14.97
N ARG A 109 2.29 -2.18 -14.08
CA ARG A 109 2.76 -1.44 -12.90
C ARG A 109 2.10 -2.02 -11.65
N ALA A 110 2.91 -2.50 -10.71
CA ALA A 110 2.43 -2.88 -9.39
C ALA A 110 2.43 -1.66 -8.47
N ILE A 111 1.32 -1.43 -7.80
CA ILE A 111 1.13 -0.33 -6.84
C ILE A 111 0.77 -0.94 -5.50
N TYR A 112 1.50 -0.56 -4.45
CA TYR A 112 1.41 -1.13 -3.12
C TYR A 112 0.58 -0.25 -2.19
N PHE A 113 -0.29 -0.90 -1.42
CA PHE A 113 -1.15 -0.25 -0.43
C PHE A 113 -0.95 -0.88 0.95
N ARG A 114 -0.93 -0.05 1.98
CA ARG A 114 -0.94 -0.46 3.39
C ARG A 114 -1.94 0.38 4.15
N MET A 115 -2.75 -0.24 5.00
CA MET A 115 -3.82 0.44 5.73
C MET A 115 -4.74 1.25 4.79
N GLY A 116 -4.98 0.73 3.59
CA GLY A 116 -5.78 1.39 2.57
C GLY A 116 -5.12 2.59 1.89
N LYS A 117 -3.86 2.90 2.19
CA LYS A 117 -3.11 4.01 1.60
C LYS A 117 -2.08 3.52 0.59
N ALA A 118 -1.99 4.17 -0.55
CA ALA A 118 -0.92 3.92 -1.51
C ALA A 118 0.42 4.36 -0.93
N ILE A 119 1.39 3.46 -0.91
CA ILE A 119 2.71 3.70 -0.29
C ILE A 119 3.87 3.65 -1.28
N GLY A 120 3.69 3.14 -2.46
CA GLY A 120 4.73 3.03 -3.45
C GLY A 120 4.31 2.22 -4.66
N ALA A 121 5.22 2.11 -5.60
CA ALA A 121 5.06 1.30 -6.80
C ALA A 121 6.34 0.52 -7.08
N ASP A 122 6.23 -0.59 -7.81
CA ASP A 122 7.40 -1.28 -8.32
C ASP A 122 8.05 -0.45 -9.43
N THR A 123 9.25 0.03 -9.16
CA THR A 123 10.08 0.81 -10.08
C THR A 123 11.33 0.06 -10.51
N SER A 124 11.36 -1.26 -10.30
CA SER A 124 12.48 -2.14 -10.67
C SER A 124 12.57 -2.38 -12.18
N GLU A 125 11.51 -2.04 -12.93
CA GLU A 125 11.48 -2.17 -14.37
C GLU A 125 12.40 -1.14 -15.08
N ALA A 126 12.73 -1.41 -16.31
CA ALA A 126 13.72 -0.66 -17.10
C ALA A 126 13.34 0.80 -17.42
N ASP A 127 12.11 1.21 -17.13
CA ASP A 127 11.67 2.59 -17.32
C ASP A 127 12.25 3.59 -16.30
N GLY A 128 12.80 3.09 -15.19
CA GLY A 128 13.58 3.87 -14.23
C GLY A 128 12.82 4.96 -13.47
N TYR A 129 11.50 4.99 -13.56
CA TYR A 129 10.68 5.99 -12.85
C TYR A 129 10.73 5.78 -11.35
N ARG A 130 11.25 6.78 -10.62
CA ARG A 130 11.38 6.75 -9.16
C ARG A 130 10.41 7.70 -8.46
N ASP A 131 9.87 8.69 -9.18
CA ASP A 131 8.96 9.65 -8.60
C ASP A 131 7.58 9.02 -8.37
N PHE A 132 7.16 9.03 -7.14
CA PHE A 132 5.87 8.52 -6.71
C PHE A 132 5.14 9.58 -5.91
N SER A 133 3.91 9.89 -6.28
CA SER A 133 3.06 10.78 -5.52
C SER A 133 1.62 10.32 -5.50
N VAL A 134 0.92 10.67 -4.43
CA VAL A 134 -0.48 10.32 -4.23
C VAL A 134 -1.24 11.57 -3.80
N THR A 135 -2.35 11.84 -4.46
CA THR A 135 -3.39 12.72 -3.96
C THR A 135 -4.67 11.92 -3.77
N ARG A 136 -5.40 12.25 -2.72
CA ARG A 136 -6.63 11.56 -2.37
C ARG A 136 -7.79 12.53 -2.40
N GLU A 137 -8.82 12.19 -3.15
CA GLU A 137 -10.04 12.96 -3.27
C GLU A 137 -11.24 12.03 -3.07
N ASN A 138 -11.95 12.23 -1.97
CA ASN A 138 -13.00 11.31 -1.54
C ASN A 138 -12.46 9.85 -1.43
N SER A 139 -13.08 8.91 -2.12
CA SER A 139 -12.69 7.50 -2.14
C SER A 139 -11.82 7.13 -3.35
N LEU A 140 -11.14 8.10 -3.94
CA LEU A 140 -10.31 7.91 -5.12
C LEU A 140 -8.84 8.27 -4.82
N ASN A 141 -7.94 7.34 -5.10
CA ASN A 141 -6.51 7.57 -5.04
C ASN A 141 -6.01 7.94 -6.43
N ARG A 142 -5.47 9.15 -6.58
CA ARG A 142 -4.79 9.61 -7.78
C ARG A 142 -3.31 9.44 -7.58
N ILE A 143 -2.73 8.50 -8.30
CA ILE A 143 -1.34 8.07 -8.12
C ILE A 143 -0.56 8.43 -9.37
N GLN A 144 0.63 8.98 -9.17
CA GLN A 144 1.56 9.30 -10.22
C GLN A 144 2.88 8.56 -10.00
N VAL A 145 3.34 7.86 -11.04
CA VAL A 145 4.63 7.16 -11.08
C VAL A 145 5.39 7.69 -12.29
N GLY A 146 6.33 8.63 -12.09
CA GLY A 146 6.93 9.35 -13.20
C GLY A 146 5.85 10.05 -14.04
N PRO A 147 5.77 9.82 -15.37
CA PRO A 147 4.72 10.37 -16.23
C PRO A 147 3.40 9.58 -16.17
N GLU A 148 3.40 8.39 -15.58
CA GLU A 148 2.23 7.52 -15.50
C GLU A 148 1.23 8.04 -14.47
N ARG A 149 -0.06 7.91 -14.74
CA ARG A 149 -1.15 8.31 -13.86
C ARG A 149 -2.15 7.18 -13.70
N TYR A 150 -2.61 6.96 -12.47
CA TYR A 150 -3.56 5.91 -12.11
C TYR A 150 -4.63 6.47 -11.19
N GLU A 151 -5.88 6.17 -11.47
CA GLU A 151 -7.00 6.49 -10.58
C GLU A 151 -7.55 5.18 -10.01
N ILE A 152 -7.28 4.94 -8.72
CA ILE A 152 -7.62 3.67 -8.04
C ILE A 152 -8.63 3.94 -6.94
N PRO A 153 -9.90 3.51 -7.11
CA PRO A 153 -10.91 3.62 -6.07
C PRO A 153 -10.58 2.76 -4.83
N ASP A 154 -11.00 3.22 -3.66
CA ASP A 154 -10.86 2.46 -2.40
C ASP A 154 -11.51 1.07 -2.49
N ALA A 155 -12.61 0.94 -3.22
CA ALA A 155 -13.27 -0.36 -3.43
C ALA A 155 -12.35 -1.39 -4.10
N VAL A 156 -11.43 -0.96 -4.96
CA VAL A 156 -10.41 -1.86 -5.54
C VAL A 156 -9.45 -2.34 -4.45
N VAL A 157 -9.01 -1.44 -3.61
CA VAL A 157 -7.99 -1.70 -2.57
C VAL A 157 -8.55 -2.55 -1.43
N LEU A 158 -9.71 -2.18 -0.92
CA LEU A 158 -10.29 -2.74 0.31
C LEU A 158 -11.34 -3.84 0.03
N GLY A 159 -11.87 -3.89 -1.15
CA GLY A 159 -13.04 -4.69 -1.48
C GLY A 159 -14.33 -3.95 -1.17
N GLY A 160 -15.32 -4.12 -1.99
CA GLY A 160 -16.66 -3.56 -1.85
C GLY A 160 -17.67 -4.60 -1.40
#